data_30c79b0290466b149538c677910fc767
#
_entry.id   30c79b0290466b149538c677910fc767
#
_cell.length_a   1.000
_cell.length_b   1.000
_cell.length_c   1.000
_cell.angle_alpha   90.00
_cell.angle_beta   90.00
_cell.angle_gamma   90.00
#
_symmetry.space_group_name_H-M   'P 1'
#
loop_
_entity.id
_entity.type
_entity.pdbx_description
1 polymer ?
#
loop_
_entity_poly.entity_id
_entity_poly.type
_entity_poly.pdbx_seq_one_letter_code
_entity_poly.pdbx_strand_id
1 'polypeptide(L)'
;MSFFSDLDREEEWKDTLSNELHVFLRQKIIMPKIAAGFDSWSSWSTDHTFVKQWLPLIDHLPDCFYEEVQNKMRKLSAYYLVLWKDNLNESQVKRFCDNYLLPKLKSIMDELEITPPVENQKSVRNFRNLMEYSDFVPKGIMVDFLENHFFAKWKNVLRHWLEAYKPPRGEVTDWIEGWSARFTVSLREEIRVVEHFNEGRNYNK
;
A
#
# COMPACT_ATOMS: atom_id res chain seq x y z
N MET A 1 15.50 -34.02 -14.60
CA MET A 1 15.63 -32.96 -15.59
C MET A 1 14.63 -31.89 -15.18
N SER A 2 15.12 -30.78 -14.65
CA SER A 2 14.27 -29.67 -14.16
C SER A 2 13.79 -28.87 -15.37
N PHE A 3 12.49 -28.85 -15.60
CA PHE A 3 11.81 -28.04 -16.63
C PHE A 3 12.06 -26.52 -16.46
N PHE A 4 12.64 -26.12 -15.33
CA PHE A 4 12.85 -24.74 -14.92
C PHE A 4 14.25 -24.18 -15.23
N SER A 5 15.21 -25.02 -15.66
CA SER A 5 16.53 -24.53 -16.09
C SER A 5 16.52 -23.87 -17.48
N ASP A 6 15.42 -24.02 -18.21
CA ASP A 6 15.27 -23.47 -19.57
C ASP A 6 14.51 -22.13 -19.60
N LEU A 7 14.01 -21.64 -18.44
CA LEU A 7 13.27 -20.39 -18.33
C LEU A 7 14.15 -19.14 -18.44
N ASP A 8 15.47 -19.25 -18.25
CA ASP A 8 16.43 -18.16 -18.49
C ASP A 8 16.58 -17.74 -19.98
N ARG A 9 15.87 -18.44 -20.89
CA ARG A 9 15.80 -18.11 -22.33
C ARG A 9 14.48 -17.44 -22.75
N GLU A 10 13.68 -16.96 -21.82
CA GLU A 10 12.26 -16.62 -22.06
C GLU A 10 12.03 -15.37 -22.89
N GLU A 11 12.94 -14.41 -22.91
CA GLU A 11 12.82 -13.26 -23.82
C GLU A 11 12.89 -13.68 -25.30
N GLU A 12 13.68 -14.71 -25.62
CA GLU A 12 13.80 -15.23 -26.98
C GLU A 12 12.52 -15.96 -27.47
N TRP A 13 11.73 -16.53 -26.55
CA TRP A 13 10.51 -17.26 -26.91
C TRP A 13 9.32 -16.35 -27.22
N LYS A 14 9.22 -15.21 -26.54
CA LYS A 14 8.14 -14.22 -26.79
C LYS A 14 8.15 -13.75 -28.25
N ASP A 15 9.33 -13.53 -28.79
CA ASP A 15 9.49 -13.01 -30.15
C ASP A 15 9.45 -14.11 -31.24
N THR A 16 9.58 -15.38 -30.83
CA THR A 16 9.70 -16.51 -31.76
C THR A 16 8.38 -17.26 -31.93
N LEU A 17 7.45 -17.18 -30.99
CA LEU A 17 6.19 -17.90 -31.05
C LEU A 17 5.11 -17.12 -31.79
N SER A 18 4.32 -17.82 -32.61
CA SER A 18 3.13 -17.20 -33.22
C SER A 18 2.08 -16.82 -32.14
N ASN A 19 1.26 -15.81 -32.42
CA ASN A 19 0.18 -15.40 -31.50
C ASN A 19 -0.75 -16.57 -31.14
N GLU A 20 -1.01 -17.46 -32.06
CA GLU A 20 -1.88 -18.63 -31.85
C GLU A 20 -1.26 -19.58 -30.81
N LEU A 21 0.04 -19.79 -30.90
CA LEU A 21 0.77 -20.66 -29.96
C LEU A 21 0.87 -20.01 -28.57
N HIS A 22 1.04 -18.70 -28.49
CA HIS A 22 0.96 -17.94 -27.23
C HIS A 22 -0.40 -18.12 -26.56
N VAL A 23 -1.48 -17.95 -27.30
CA VAL A 23 -2.85 -18.12 -26.76
C VAL A 23 -3.06 -19.56 -26.30
N PHE A 24 -2.59 -20.54 -27.07
CA PHE A 24 -2.69 -21.96 -26.69
C PHE A 24 -1.92 -22.27 -25.41
N LEU A 25 -0.65 -21.86 -25.31
CA LEU A 25 0.19 -22.08 -24.14
C LEU A 25 -0.42 -21.43 -22.90
N ARG A 26 -0.86 -20.17 -23.04
CA ARG A 26 -1.54 -19.44 -21.96
C ARG A 26 -2.77 -20.21 -21.46
N GLN A 27 -3.68 -20.57 -22.35
CA GLN A 27 -4.95 -21.19 -21.95
C GLN A 27 -4.83 -22.64 -21.49
N LYS A 28 -3.98 -23.44 -22.13
CA LYS A 28 -3.92 -24.89 -21.92
C LYS A 28 -2.85 -25.35 -20.93
N ILE A 29 -1.84 -24.52 -20.69
CA ILE A 29 -0.72 -24.90 -19.83
C ILE A 29 -0.60 -23.94 -18.63
N ILE A 30 -0.47 -22.63 -18.88
CA ILE A 30 -0.16 -21.67 -17.83
C ILE A 30 -1.36 -21.48 -16.89
N MET A 31 -2.53 -21.18 -17.43
CA MET A 31 -3.73 -20.93 -16.63
C MET A 31 -4.13 -22.10 -15.71
N PRO A 32 -4.13 -23.38 -16.16
CA PRO A 32 -4.38 -24.50 -15.26
C PRO A 32 -3.34 -24.65 -14.14
N LYS A 33 -2.06 -24.37 -14.43
CA LYS A 33 -1.00 -24.45 -13.40
C LYS A 33 -1.11 -23.34 -12.36
N ILE A 34 -1.45 -22.13 -12.79
CA ILE A 34 -1.73 -21.02 -11.86
C ILE A 34 -2.95 -21.36 -10.99
N ALA A 35 -4.03 -21.88 -11.58
CA ALA A 35 -5.22 -22.30 -10.84
C ALA A 35 -4.89 -23.34 -9.76
N ALA A 36 -4.15 -24.40 -10.14
CA ALA A 36 -3.70 -25.42 -9.18
C ALA A 36 -2.81 -24.84 -8.07
N GLY A 37 -1.99 -23.85 -8.39
CA GLY A 37 -1.21 -23.11 -7.40
C GLY A 37 -2.09 -22.34 -6.41
N PHE A 38 -3.17 -21.70 -6.88
CA PHE A 38 -4.12 -21.02 -6.02
C PHE A 38 -4.91 -21.98 -5.12
N ASP A 39 -5.32 -23.14 -5.63
CA ASP A 39 -6.00 -24.16 -4.84
C ASP A 39 -5.13 -24.65 -3.66
N SER A 40 -3.83 -24.80 -3.89
CA SER A 40 -2.85 -25.22 -2.87
C SER A 40 -2.37 -24.08 -1.97
N TRP A 41 -2.55 -22.82 -2.36
CA TRP A 41 -2.07 -21.66 -1.63
C TRP A 41 -2.92 -21.37 -0.41
N SER A 42 -2.35 -21.57 0.79
CA SER A 42 -3.01 -21.18 2.04
C SER A 42 -2.87 -19.68 2.29
N SER A 43 -3.87 -19.08 2.96
CA SER A 43 -3.82 -17.65 3.34
C SER A 43 -2.69 -17.32 4.33
N TRP A 44 -2.04 -18.33 4.90
CA TRP A 44 -0.89 -18.21 5.80
C TRP A 44 0.44 -18.40 5.07
N SER A 45 0.41 -18.92 3.85
CA SER A 45 1.60 -19.05 3.02
C SER A 45 1.91 -17.69 2.40
N THR A 46 3.14 -17.23 2.62
CA THR A 46 3.69 -16.04 1.96
C THR A 46 4.29 -16.37 0.60
N ASP A 47 4.25 -17.65 0.25
CA ASP A 47 4.82 -18.15 -0.97
C ASP A 47 3.92 -17.83 -2.17
N HIS A 48 4.33 -16.81 -2.92
CA HIS A 48 3.73 -16.39 -4.19
C HIS A 48 4.63 -16.76 -5.38
N THR A 49 5.65 -17.58 -5.16
CA THR A 49 6.61 -17.98 -6.18
C THR A 49 5.93 -18.74 -7.30
N PHE A 50 4.82 -19.45 -7.00
CA PHE A 50 4.02 -20.14 -8.03
C PHE A 50 3.40 -19.21 -9.08
N VAL A 51 3.18 -17.91 -8.74
CA VAL A 51 2.74 -16.90 -9.71
C VAL A 51 3.94 -16.27 -10.38
N LYS A 52 4.96 -15.89 -9.61
CA LYS A 52 6.15 -15.19 -10.11
C LYS A 52 6.83 -15.94 -11.26
N GLN A 53 6.89 -17.26 -11.19
CA GLN A 53 7.49 -18.08 -12.25
C GLN A 53 6.77 -17.98 -13.61
N TRP A 54 5.50 -17.48 -13.63
CA TRP A 54 4.71 -17.35 -14.86
C TRP A 54 4.58 -15.90 -15.34
N LEU A 55 4.96 -14.90 -14.53
CA LEU A 55 4.86 -13.49 -14.89
C LEU A 55 5.58 -13.12 -16.18
N PRO A 56 6.78 -13.65 -16.48
CA PRO A 56 7.45 -13.35 -17.74
C PRO A 56 6.61 -13.72 -18.98
N LEU A 57 5.72 -14.73 -18.83
CA LEU A 57 4.86 -15.22 -19.92
C LEU A 57 3.49 -14.55 -19.97
N ILE A 58 3.04 -13.91 -18.89
CA ILE A 58 1.70 -13.35 -18.76
C ILE A 58 1.69 -11.88 -18.38
N ASP A 59 2.87 -11.26 -18.22
CA ASP A 59 3.15 -9.88 -17.82
C ASP A 59 2.59 -9.51 -16.42
N HIS A 60 1.37 -9.90 -16.11
CA HIS A 60 0.71 -9.69 -14.81
C HIS A 60 -0.39 -10.74 -14.58
N LEU A 61 -0.86 -10.83 -13.35
CA LEU A 61 -1.90 -11.76 -12.97
C LEU A 61 -3.18 -11.57 -13.80
N PRO A 62 -3.71 -12.60 -14.46
CA PRO A 62 -4.96 -12.50 -15.21
C PRO A 62 -6.15 -12.12 -14.33
N ASP A 63 -7.04 -11.27 -14.84
CA ASP A 63 -8.21 -10.77 -14.10
C ASP A 63 -9.14 -11.87 -13.61
N CYS A 64 -9.21 -13.02 -14.29
CA CYS A 64 -10.02 -14.16 -13.86
C CYS A 64 -9.59 -14.75 -12.50
N PHE A 65 -8.32 -14.55 -12.07
CA PHE A 65 -7.84 -14.96 -10.76
C PHE A 65 -7.86 -13.83 -9.73
N TYR A 66 -8.13 -12.62 -10.16
CA TYR A 66 -7.99 -11.45 -9.32
C TYR A 66 -8.91 -11.50 -8.08
N GLU A 67 -10.16 -11.94 -8.22
CA GLU A 67 -11.10 -12.01 -7.09
C GLU A 67 -10.63 -13.00 -6.01
N GLU A 68 -10.07 -14.14 -6.42
CA GLU A 68 -9.53 -15.11 -5.49
C GLU A 68 -8.30 -14.58 -4.76
N VAL A 69 -7.38 -13.95 -5.51
CA VAL A 69 -6.18 -13.32 -4.96
C VAL A 69 -6.55 -12.23 -3.97
N GLN A 70 -7.44 -11.32 -4.32
CA GLN A 70 -7.81 -10.23 -3.42
C GLN A 70 -8.49 -10.75 -2.13
N ASN A 71 -9.26 -11.84 -2.20
CA ASN A 71 -9.84 -12.46 -1.01
C ASN A 71 -8.77 -13.00 -0.04
N LYS A 72 -7.67 -13.52 -0.57
CA LYS A 72 -6.52 -13.97 0.23
C LYS A 72 -5.66 -12.79 0.69
N MET A 73 -5.42 -11.80 -0.18
CA MET A 73 -4.64 -10.60 0.13
C MET A 73 -5.23 -9.75 1.27
N ARG A 74 -6.55 -9.70 1.42
CA ARG A 74 -7.20 -8.97 2.53
C ARG A 74 -6.72 -9.40 3.92
N LYS A 75 -6.25 -10.63 4.06
CA LYS A 75 -5.75 -11.19 5.32
C LYS A 75 -4.26 -10.95 5.54
N LEU A 76 -3.55 -10.44 4.55
CA LEU A 76 -2.11 -10.20 4.62
C LEU A 76 -1.80 -8.92 5.40
N SER A 77 -0.63 -8.91 6.04
CA SER A 77 -0.03 -7.68 6.57
C SER A 77 0.52 -6.81 5.44
N ALA A 78 0.85 -5.54 5.76
CA ALA A 78 1.42 -4.59 4.81
C ALA A 78 2.66 -5.16 4.10
N TYR A 79 3.57 -5.77 4.85
CA TYR A 79 4.78 -6.39 4.31
C TYR A 79 4.51 -7.38 3.17
N TYR A 80 3.54 -8.28 3.36
CA TYR A 80 3.22 -9.27 2.34
C TYR A 80 2.46 -8.68 1.14
N LEU A 81 1.66 -7.64 1.38
CA LEU A 81 0.99 -6.92 0.28
C LEU A 81 2.01 -6.26 -0.65
N VAL A 82 3.07 -5.66 -0.10
CA VAL A 82 4.15 -5.07 -0.92
C VAL A 82 4.79 -6.13 -1.84
N LEU A 83 5.03 -7.34 -1.33
CA LEU A 83 5.59 -8.43 -2.14
C LEU A 83 4.66 -8.88 -3.29
N TRP A 84 3.34 -8.66 -3.13
CA TRP A 84 2.36 -8.96 -4.18
C TRP A 84 2.20 -7.86 -5.21
N LYS A 85 2.61 -6.63 -4.89
CA LYS A 85 2.38 -5.45 -5.73
C LYS A 85 2.89 -5.64 -7.15
N ASP A 86 4.09 -6.20 -7.31
CA ASP A 86 4.72 -6.41 -8.61
C ASP A 86 4.03 -7.49 -9.47
N ASN A 87 3.14 -8.29 -8.87
CA ASN A 87 2.36 -9.30 -9.58
C ASN A 87 1.01 -8.77 -10.10
N LEU A 88 0.66 -7.53 -9.76
CA LEU A 88 -0.62 -6.88 -10.09
C LEU A 88 -0.39 -5.71 -11.04
N ASN A 89 -1.34 -5.49 -11.94
CA ASN A 89 -1.34 -4.26 -12.71
C ASN A 89 -1.93 -3.08 -11.89
N GLU A 90 -1.73 -1.85 -12.37
CA GLU A 90 -2.17 -0.64 -11.67
C GLU A 90 -3.68 -0.63 -11.38
N SER A 91 -4.50 -1.13 -12.32
CA SER A 91 -5.95 -1.23 -12.16
C SER A 91 -6.34 -2.19 -11.06
N GLN A 92 -5.65 -3.34 -10.95
CA GLN A 92 -5.86 -4.33 -9.90
C GLN A 92 -5.44 -3.79 -8.54
N VAL A 93 -4.27 -3.12 -8.46
CA VAL A 93 -3.82 -2.44 -7.22
C VAL A 93 -4.84 -1.39 -6.79
N LYS A 94 -5.28 -0.53 -7.72
CA LYS A 94 -6.26 0.50 -7.44
C LYS A 94 -7.58 -0.09 -6.92
N ARG A 95 -8.15 -1.10 -7.60
CA ARG A 95 -9.38 -1.78 -7.16
C ARG A 95 -9.24 -2.40 -5.78
N PHE A 96 -8.09 -3.00 -5.46
CA PHE A 96 -7.83 -3.54 -4.12
C PHE A 96 -7.77 -2.44 -3.06
N CYS A 97 -7.11 -1.33 -3.36
CA CYS A 97 -7.08 -0.16 -2.46
C CYS A 97 -8.48 0.37 -2.22
N ASP A 98 -9.25 0.67 -3.27
CA ASP A 98 -10.57 1.28 -3.16
C ASP A 98 -11.57 0.38 -2.40
N ASN A 99 -11.57 -0.91 -2.68
CA ASN A 99 -12.58 -1.84 -2.14
C ASN A 99 -12.26 -2.37 -0.75
N TYR A 100 -10.99 -2.49 -0.37
CA TYR A 100 -10.60 -3.18 0.86
C TYR A 100 -9.65 -2.42 1.75
N LEU A 101 -8.59 -1.84 1.17
CA LEU A 101 -7.52 -1.27 1.97
C LEU A 101 -7.90 0.10 2.52
N LEU A 102 -8.38 1.02 1.70
CA LEU A 102 -8.77 2.36 2.14
C LEU A 102 -9.89 2.35 3.18
N PRO A 103 -10.95 1.52 3.07
CA PRO A 103 -11.94 1.36 4.14
C PRO A 103 -11.33 0.89 5.45
N LYS A 104 -10.37 -0.06 5.40
CA LYS A 104 -9.63 -0.53 6.58
C LYS A 104 -8.78 0.58 7.20
N LEU A 105 -8.02 1.31 6.38
CA LEU A 105 -7.19 2.43 6.85
C LEU A 105 -8.06 3.56 7.43
N LYS A 106 -9.23 3.81 6.82
CA LYS A 106 -10.19 4.78 7.33
C LYS A 106 -10.69 4.42 8.73
N SER A 107 -11.03 3.16 8.97
CA SER A 107 -11.42 2.71 10.31
C SER A 107 -10.33 2.97 11.36
N ILE A 108 -9.06 2.70 11.02
CA ILE A 108 -7.91 3.02 11.90
C ILE A 108 -7.80 4.53 12.14
N MET A 109 -8.02 5.33 11.10
CA MET A 109 -7.93 6.79 11.18
C MET A 109 -9.09 7.41 11.95
N ASP A 110 -10.29 6.83 11.87
CA ASP A 110 -11.46 7.28 12.65
C ASP A 110 -11.23 7.09 14.16
N GLU A 111 -10.54 6.02 14.55
CA GLU A 111 -10.15 5.75 15.95
C GLU A 111 -8.90 6.53 16.42
N LEU A 112 -8.22 7.24 15.51
CA LEU A 112 -7.00 7.98 15.85
C LEU A 112 -7.33 9.18 16.74
N GLU A 113 -6.80 9.17 17.95
CA GLU A 113 -6.83 10.30 18.88
C GLU A 113 -5.55 11.11 18.74
N ILE A 114 -5.68 12.37 18.38
CA ILE A 114 -4.58 13.32 18.28
C ILE A 114 -4.67 14.25 19.49
N THR A 115 -3.72 14.16 20.43
CA THR A 115 -3.75 14.90 21.71
C THR A 115 -2.43 15.61 21.97
N PRO A 116 -2.36 16.94 21.86
CA PRO A 116 -1.19 17.70 22.27
C PRO A 116 -1.21 17.99 23.79
N PRO A 117 -0.08 18.22 24.43
CA PRO A 117 1.28 17.99 23.93
C PRO A 117 1.71 16.53 24.02
N VAL A 118 1.06 15.73 24.87
CA VAL A 118 1.37 14.33 25.11
C VAL A 118 0.43 13.46 24.30
N GLU A 119 1.00 12.66 23.43
CA GLU A 119 0.25 11.83 22.51
C GLU A 119 -0.13 10.47 23.10
N ASN A 120 -1.32 10.00 22.73
CA ASN A 120 -1.78 8.67 23.07
C ASN A 120 -0.91 7.62 22.37
N GLN A 121 -0.20 6.78 23.14
CA GLN A 121 0.72 5.76 22.64
C GLN A 121 0.03 4.72 21.73
N LYS A 122 -1.25 4.40 22.00
CA LYS A 122 -2.05 3.51 21.13
C LYS A 122 -2.25 4.16 19.76
N SER A 123 -2.62 5.43 19.75
CA SER A 123 -2.84 6.19 18.50
C SER A 123 -1.56 6.32 17.68
N VAL A 124 -0.44 6.61 18.31
CA VAL A 124 0.87 6.67 17.65
C VAL A 124 1.23 5.32 17.00
N ARG A 125 0.99 4.21 17.71
CA ARG A 125 1.22 2.86 17.20
C ARG A 125 0.31 2.56 16.00
N ASN A 126 -0.97 2.87 16.11
CA ASN A 126 -1.94 2.65 15.05
C ASN A 126 -1.59 3.46 13.80
N PHE A 127 -1.15 4.71 13.97
CA PHE A 127 -0.69 5.54 12.86
C PHE A 127 0.57 4.97 12.19
N ARG A 128 1.53 4.47 12.98
CA ARG A 128 2.73 3.81 12.44
C ARG A 128 2.36 2.58 11.62
N ASN A 129 1.49 1.73 12.16
CA ASN A 129 1.02 0.53 11.44
C ASN A 129 0.31 0.91 10.13
N LEU A 130 -0.43 2.04 10.12
CA LEU A 130 -1.05 2.56 8.89
C LEU A 130 0.01 2.98 7.87
N MET A 131 1.09 3.63 8.31
CA MET A 131 2.19 4.05 7.42
C MET A 131 2.90 2.87 6.72
N GLU A 132 2.88 1.67 7.30
CA GLU A 132 3.43 0.47 6.66
C GLU A 132 2.76 0.14 5.31
N TYR A 133 1.51 0.56 5.12
CA TYR A 133 0.78 0.36 3.85
C TYR A 133 1.16 1.37 2.75
N SER A 134 1.93 2.41 3.08
CA SER A 134 2.29 3.47 2.12
C SER A 134 3.09 2.96 0.91
N ASP A 135 3.82 1.84 1.07
CA ASP A 135 4.60 1.26 -0.03
C ASP A 135 3.71 0.45 -1.00
N PHE A 136 2.59 -0.06 -0.51
CA PHE A 136 1.61 -0.77 -1.35
C PHE A 136 0.65 0.20 -2.04
N VAL A 137 0.08 1.15 -1.31
CA VAL A 137 -0.89 2.13 -1.84
C VAL A 137 -0.19 3.07 -2.83
N PRO A 138 -0.75 3.32 -4.02
CA PRO A 138 -0.22 4.35 -4.93
C PRO A 138 -0.11 5.70 -4.22
N LYS A 139 1.04 6.37 -4.37
CA LYS A 139 1.41 7.57 -3.61
C LYS A 139 0.33 8.66 -3.64
N GLY A 140 -0.22 8.97 -4.83
CA GLY A 140 -1.29 9.96 -4.96
C GLY A 140 -2.53 9.60 -4.14
N ILE A 141 -2.96 8.34 -4.18
CA ILE A 141 -4.11 7.84 -3.39
C ILE A 141 -3.83 7.96 -1.89
N MET A 142 -2.59 7.63 -1.46
CA MET A 142 -2.21 7.75 -0.05
C MET A 142 -2.19 9.21 0.42
N VAL A 143 -1.71 10.13 -0.40
CA VAL A 143 -1.73 11.57 -0.09
C VAL A 143 -3.16 12.09 0.02
N ASP A 144 -4.03 11.79 -0.95
CA ASP A 144 -5.45 12.17 -0.90
C ASP A 144 -6.14 11.62 0.36
N PHE A 145 -5.84 10.39 0.72
CA PHE A 145 -6.35 9.76 1.94
C PHE A 145 -5.90 10.52 3.20
N LEU A 146 -4.60 10.85 3.30
CA LEU A 146 -4.03 11.56 4.43
C LEU A 146 -4.57 12.99 4.55
N GLU A 147 -4.78 13.70 3.45
CA GLU A 147 -5.39 15.03 3.45
C GLU A 147 -6.80 15.00 4.04
N ASN A 148 -7.61 14.06 3.56
CA ASN A 148 -9.02 13.99 3.95
C ASN A 148 -9.23 13.46 5.37
N HIS A 149 -8.37 12.58 5.87
CA HIS A 149 -8.62 11.89 7.14
C HIS A 149 -7.64 12.27 8.25
N PHE A 150 -6.36 12.50 7.94
CA PHE A 150 -5.36 12.88 8.94
C PHE A 150 -5.24 14.40 9.07
N PHE A 151 -4.87 15.10 8.00
CA PHE A 151 -4.56 16.53 8.09
C PHE A 151 -5.76 17.37 8.45
N ALA A 152 -6.97 17.01 8.04
CA ALA A 152 -8.19 17.68 8.46
C ALA A 152 -8.35 17.64 10.00
N LYS A 153 -8.19 16.44 10.60
CA LYS A 153 -8.26 16.22 12.05
C LYS A 153 -7.10 16.92 12.78
N TRP A 154 -5.88 16.72 12.29
CA TRP A 154 -4.65 17.25 12.88
C TRP A 154 -4.65 18.78 12.94
N LYS A 155 -5.03 19.48 11.85
CA LYS A 155 -5.14 20.94 11.82
C LYS A 155 -6.19 21.45 12.78
N ASN A 156 -7.33 20.79 12.90
CA ASN A 156 -8.38 21.19 13.85
C ASN A 156 -7.89 21.09 15.29
N VAL A 157 -7.19 20.02 15.64
CA VAL A 157 -6.60 19.83 16.97
C VAL A 157 -5.54 20.90 17.25
N LEU A 158 -4.63 21.14 16.31
CA LEU A 158 -3.58 22.16 16.44
C LEU A 158 -4.20 23.54 16.68
N ARG A 159 -5.18 23.93 15.87
CA ARG A 159 -5.85 25.24 16.00
C ARG A 159 -6.52 25.39 17.37
N HIS A 160 -7.29 24.38 17.79
CA HIS A 160 -7.93 24.38 19.10
C HIS A 160 -6.93 24.49 20.25
N TRP A 161 -5.82 23.76 20.17
CA TRP A 161 -4.76 23.80 21.18
C TRP A 161 -4.12 25.18 21.28
N LEU A 162 -3.80 25.82 20.15
CA LEU A 162 -3.25 27.18 20.11
C LEU A 162 -4.21 28.21 20.70
N GLU A 163 -5.50 28.15 20.37
CA GLU A 163 -6.52 29.07 20.81
C GLU A 163 -6.83 28.94 22.30
N ALA A 164 -7.03 27.69 22.78
CA ALA A 164 -7.50 27.44 24.14
C ALA A 164 -6.38 27.50 25.19
N TYR A 165 -5.18 27.05 24.85
CA TYR A 165 -4.10 26.82 25.82
C TYR A 165 -2.90 27.74 25.63
N LYS A 166 -2.74 28.38 24.48
CA LYS A 166 -1.63 29.28 24.14
C LYS A 166 -0.24 28.70 24.53
N PRO A 167 0.09 27.52 24.06
CA PRO A 167 1.32 26.82 24.43
C PRO A 167 2.56 27.60 23.99
N PRO A 168 3.75 27.34 24.61
CA PRO A 168 5.02 27.89 24.15
C PRO A 168 5.32 27.46 22.72
N ARG A 169 5.90 28.36 21.92
CA ARG A 169 6.23 28.08 20.50
C ARG A 169 7.10 26.84 20.32
N GLY A 170 8.07 26.60 21.20
CA GLY A 170 8.93 25.42 21.15
C GLY A 170 8.13 24.13 21.26
N GLU A 171 7.20 24.06 22.20
CA GLU A 171 6.35 22.88 22.42
C GLU A 171 5.48 22.57 21.20
N VAL A 172 4.94 23.59 20.55
CA VAL A 172 4.16 23.43 19.30
C VAL A 172 5.04 22.93 18.17
N THR A 173 6.24 23.48 18.03
CA THR A 173 7.20 23.05 17.00
C THR A 173 7.58 21.59 17.21
N ASP A 174 7.93 21.18 18.42
CA ASP A 174 8.31 19.81 18.75
C ASP A 174 7.16 18.83 18.47
N TRP A 175 5.92 19.22 18.76
CA TRP A 175 4.75 18.40 18.46
C TRP A 175 4.51 18.23 16.94
N ILE A 176 4.65 19.32 16.16
CA ILE A 176 4.53 19.28 14.70
C ILE A 176 5.63 18.37 14.10
N GLU A 177 6.87 18.55 14.52
CA GLU A 177 8.00 17.73 14.06
C GLU A 177 7.84 16.26 14.47
N GLY A 178 7.32 16.01 15.67
CA GLY A 178 6.99 14.68 16.14
C GLY A 178 6.01 13.95 15.22
N TRP A 179 4.95 14.62 14.75
CA TRP A 179 4.03 14.06 13.77
C TRP A 179 4.67 13.87 12.40
N SER A 180 5.41 14.88 11.91
CA SER A 180 6.12 14.80 10.63
C SER A 180 7.08 13.61 10.57
N ALA A 181 7.81 13.35 11.65
CA ALA A 181 8.76 12.25 11.75
C ALA A 181 8.13 10.85 11.65
N ARG A 182 6.81 10.73 11.83
CA ARG A 182 6.08 9.44 11.73
C ARG A 182 5.69 9.06 10.31
N PHE A 183 5.77 9.99 9.37
CA PHE A 183 5.55 9.70 7.96
C PHE A 183 6.76 9.00 7.36
N THR A 184 6.54 8.15 6.36
CA THR A 184 7.66 7.57 5.59
C THR A 184 8.44 8.66 4.86
N VAL A 185 9.71 8.41 4.56
CA VAL A 185 10.57 9.39 3.86
C VAL A 185 9.91 9.87 2.57
N SER A 186 9.39 8.93 1.76
CA SER A 186 8.72 9.23 0.49
C SER A 186 7.51 10.15 0.63
N LEU A 187 6.74 10.03 1.72
CA LEU A 187 5.58 10.91 1.98
C LEU A 187 6.00 12.25 2.58
N ARG A 188 7.06 12.30 3.41
CA ARG A 188 7.58 13.57 3.96
C ARG A 188 8.15 14.51 2.90
N GLU A 189 8.63 13.97 1.78
CA GLU A 189 9.16 14.73 0.65
C GLU A 189 8.06 15.12 -0.35
N GLU A 190 6.85 14.61 -0.17
CA GLU A 190 5.73 14.95 -1.03
C GLU A 190 5.25 16.39 -0.77
N ILE A 191 5.20 17.19 -1.84
CA ILE A 191 4.96 18.63 -1.73
C ILE A 191 3.66 18.97 -0.96
N ARG A 192 2.59 18.26 -1.22
CA ARG A 192 1.30 18.46 -0.56
C ARG A 192 1.38 18.17 0.96
N VAL A 193 2.13 17.13 1.34
CA VAL A 193 2.38 16.79 2.76
C VAL A 193 3.23 17.86 3.43
N VAL A 194 4.29 18.32 2.74
CA VAL A 194 5.15 19.42 3.20
C VAL A 194 4.35 20.70 3.43
N GLU A 195 3.46 21.05 2.50
CA GLU A 195 2.59 22.22 2.61
C GLU A 195 1.71 22.17 3.85
N HIS A 196 1.09 21.03 4.15
CA HIS A 196 0.27 20.88 5.35
C HIS A 196 1.05 21.10 6.64
N PHE A 197 2.25 20.56 6.77
CA PHE A 197 3.08 20.81 7.94
C PHE A 197 3.57 22.26 8.01
N ASN A 198 3.88 22.89 6.87
CA ASN A 198 4.26 24.31 6.81
C ASN A 198 3.11 25.23 7.21
N GLU A 199 1.89 24.93 6.79
CA GLU A 199 0.71 25.67 7.28
C GLU A 199 0.59 25.57 8.79
N GLY A 200 0.77 24.37 9.37
CA GLY A 200 0.76 24.18 10.82
C GLY A 200 1.82 25.04 11.54
N ARG A 201 3.03 25.09 11.00
CA ARG A 201 4.12 25.97 11.53
C ARG A 201 3.75 27.45 11.43
N ASN A 202 3.00 27.86 10.40
CA ASN A 202 2.58 29.25 10.22
C ASN A 202 1.49 29.69 11.21
N TYR A 203 0.64 28.77 11.70
CA TYR A 203 -0.30 29.09 12.78
C TYR A 203 0.40 29.47 14.09
N ASN A 204 1.66 29.12 14.26
CA ASN A 204 2.46 29.37 15.46
C ASN A 204 3.31 30.66 15.37
N LYS A 205 3.16 31.46 14.30
CA LYS A 205 3.84 32.76 14.16
C LYS A 205 3.09 33.84 14.85
#